data_76db741757a69a60b8947242ad196392
#
_entry.id   76db741757a69a60b8947242ad196392
#
_cell.length_a   1.000
_cell.length_b   1.000
_cell.length_c   1.000
_cell.angle_alpha   90.00
_cell.angle_beta   90.00
_cell.angle_gamma   90.00
#
_symmetry.space_group_name_H-M   'P 1'
#
loop_
_entity.id
_entity.type
_entity.pdbx_description
1 polymer ?
#
loop_
_entity_poly.entity_id
_entity_poly.type
_entity_poly.pdbx_seq_one_letter_code
_entity_poly.pdbx_strand_id
1 'polypeptide(L)' 'MDLLDKLSVIVENSESYKKIMDDGIVEDREVEEQAKLVSDLFDKLEKKLSPEDFSLVAKCMAELSVLHAVYRVNQTHM' A
#
# COMPACT_ATOMS: atom_id res chain seq x y z
N MET A 1 -19.91 0.60 -4.12
CA MET A 1 -18.64 1.26 -3.79
C MET A 1 -17.53 0.67 -4.66
N ASP A 2 -16.80 1.50 -5.38
CA ASP A 2 -15.75 0.97 -6.24
C ASP A 2 -14.48 0.65 -5.43
N LEU A 3 -13.51 0.05 -6.11
CA LEU A 3 -12.28 -0.42 -5.47
C LEU A 3 -11.49 0.70 -4.81
N LEU A 4 -11.39 1.85 -5.49
CA LEU A 4 -10.62 2.98 -4.96
C LEU A 4 -11.25 3.54 -3.70
N ASP A 5 -12.57 3.62 -3.66
CA ASP A 5 -13.29 4.09 -2.47
C ASP A 5 -13.06 3.13 -1.30
N LYS A 6 -13.14 1.83 -1.55
CA LYS A 6 -12.89 0.83 -0.51
C LYS A 6 -11.48 0.93 0.05
N LEU A 7 -10.51 1.07 -0.83
CA LEU A 7 -9.11 1.18 -0.42
C LEU A 7 -8.87 2.46 0.36
N SER A 8 -9.47 3.57 -0.06
CA SER A 8 -9.34 4.85 0.66
C SER A 8 -9.83 4.72 2.09
N VAL A 9 -10.98 4.08 2.29
CA VAL A 9 -11.53 3.88 3.64
C VAL A 9 -10.59 3.02 4.48
N ILE A 10 -10.07 1.93 3.91
CA ILE A 10 -9.16 1.04 4.62
C ILE A 10 -7.88 1.79 5.02
N VAL A 11 -7.30 2.55 4.09
CA VAL A 11 -6.07 3.31 4.33
C VAL A 11 -6.31 4.37 5.41
N GLU A 12 -7.37 5.16 5.28
CA GLU A 12 -7.67 6.23 6.22
C GLU A 12 -7.90 5.73 7.65
N ASN A 13 -8.40 4.50 7.80
CA ASN A 13 -8.62 3.89 9.10
C ASN A 13 -7.44 3.09 9.62
N SER A 14 -6.37 2.93 8.84
CA SER A 14 -5.19 2.21 9.30
C SER A 14 -4.41 3.03 10.33
N GLU A 15 -3.84 2.35 11.30
CA GLU A 15 -3.02 3.01 12.31
C GLU A 15 -1.76 3.63 11.70
N SER A 16 -1.17 2.95 10.71
CA SER A 16 0.02 3.45 10.02
C SER A 16 -0.25 4.80 9.35
N TYR A 17 -1.37 4.91 8.64
CA TYR A 17 -1.74 6.16 7.97
C TYR A 17 -1.99 7.28 8.97
N LYS A 18 -2.76 6.97 10.02
CA LYS A 18 -3.09 7.97 11.05
C LYS A 18 -1.83 8.48 11.75
N LYS A 19 -0.91 7.58 12.06
CA LYS A 19 0.34 7.94 12.71
C LYS A 19 1.20 8.86 11.84
N ILE A 20 1.33 8.52 10.55
CA ILE A 20 2.14 9.29 9.61
C ILE A 20 1.53 10.66 9.36
N MET A 21 0.21 10.74 9.24
CA MET A 21 -0.50 11.97 8.91
C MET A 21 -0.84 12.83 10.13
N ASP A 22 -0.45 12.39 11.32
CA ASP A 22 -0.78 13.09 12.56
C ASP A 22 -0.27 14.53 12.59
N ASP A 23 0.94 14.77 12.12
CA ASP A 23 1.54 16.11 12.10
C ASP A 23 1.42 16.79 10.74
N GLY A 24 0.80 16.16 9.78
CA GLY A 24 0.59 16.70 8.44
C GLY A 24 1.84 16.77 7.57
N ILE A 25 2.96 16.24 8.05
CA ILE A 25 4.24 16.23 7.33
C ILE A 25 4.73 14.79 7.19
N VAL A 26 5.07 14.41 5.96
CA VAL A 26 5.64 13.06 5.71
C VAL A 26 7.16 13.21 5.55
N GLU A 27 7.89 12.66 6.51
CA GLU A 27 9.35 12.70 6.49
C GLU A 27 9.93 11.46 5.81
N ASP A 28 11.17 11.58 5.30
CA ASP A 28 11.85 10.45 4.66
C ASP A 28 11.94 9.25 5.58
N ARG A 29 12.16 9.48 6.87
CA ARG A 29 12.22 8.41 7.86
C ARG A 29 10.91 7.64 7.92
N GLU A 30 9.78 8.33 7.82
CA GLU A 30 8.46 7.70 7.86
C GLU A 30 8.23 6.83 6.62
N VAL A 31 8.71 7.28 5.46
CA VAL A 31 8.65 6.49 4.23
C VAL A 31 9.48 5.23 4.37
N GLU A 32 10.70 5.36 4.92
CA GLU A 32 11.58 4.21 5.13
C GLU A 32 11.00 3.20 6.11
N GLU A 33 10.43 3.68 7.21
CA GLU A 33 9.79 2.82 8.21
C GLU A 33 8.60 2.08 7.61
N GLN A 34 7.80 2.77 6.80
CA GLN A 34 6.65 2.16 6.14
C GLN A 34 7.10 1.10 5.13
N ALA A 35 8.16 1.38 4.37
CA ALA A 35 8.70 0.42 3.41
C ALA A 35 9.20 -0.84 4.12
N LYS A 36 9.84 -0.66 5.28
CA LYS A 36 10.32 -1.79 6.06
C LYS A 36 9.15 -2.62 6.59
N LEU A 37 8.09 -1.98 7.05
CA LEU A 37 6.91 -2.68 7.53
C LEU A 37 6.28 -3.52 6.42
N VAL A 38 6.16 -2.95 5.23
CA VAL A 38 5.62 -3.67 4.07
C VAL A 38 6.51 -4.87 3.73
N SER A 39 7.83 -4.67 3.74
CA SER A 39 8.79 -5.74 3.46
C SER A 39 8.66 -6.89 4.48
N ASP A 40 8.56 -6.55 5.77
CA ASP A 40 8.42 -7.54 6.83
C ASP A 40 7.12 -8.33 6.69
N LEU A 41 6.02 -7.66 6.37
CA LEU A 41 4.73 -8.31 6.16
C LEU A 41 4.76 -9.21 4.93
N PHE A 42 5.42 -8.77 3.88
CA PHE A 42 5.56 -9.55 2.65
C PHE A 42 6.37 -10.84 2.91
N ASP A 43 7.43 -10.74 3.69
CA ASP A 43 8.23 -11.91 4.08
C ASP A 43 7.40 -12.91 4.87
N LYS A 44 6.54 -12.42 5.76
CA LYS A 44 5.65 -13.29 6.52
C LYS A 44 4.67 -14.02 5.62
N LEU A 45 4.13 -13.31 4.61
CA LEU A 45 3.22 -13.92 3.65
C LEU A 45 3.91 -15.02 2.86
N GLU A 46 5.17 -14.78 2.45
CA GLU A 46 5.95 -15.77 1.71
C GLU A 46 6.10 -17.07 2.49
N LYS A 47 6.30 -16.96 3.81
CA LYS A 47 6.47 -18.12 4.67
C LYS A 47 5.18 -18.88 4.93
N LYS A 48 4.04 -18.19 4.89
CA LYS A 48 2.75 -18.78 5.23
C LYS A 48 1.97 -19.32 4.06
N LEU A 49 2.23 -18.81 2.87
CA LEU A 49 1.49 -19.18 1.67
C LEU A 49 2.25 -20.16 0.80
N SER A 50 1.53 -20.94 0.01
CA SER A 50 2.17 -21.75 -1.03
C SER A 50 2.82 -20.83 -2.05
N PRO A 51 3.82 -21.31 -2.82
CA PRO A 51 4.43 -20.49 -3.87
C PRO A 51 3.43 -19.92 -4.86
N GLU A 52 2.38 -20.70 -5.19
CA GLU A 52 1.35 -20.24 -6.12
C GLU A 52 0.51 -19.12 -5.52
N ASP A 53 0.08 -19.29 -4.27
CA ASP A 53 -0.71 -18.27 -3.58
C ASP A 53 0.09 -17.00 -3.34
N PHE A 54 1.35 -17.15 -2.96
CA PHE A 54 2.23 -16.00 -2.76
C PHE A 54 2.43 -15.24 -4.07
N SER A 55 2.63 -15.95 -5.17
CA SER A 55 2.78 -15.34 -6.49
C SER A 55 1.55 -14.52 -6.87
N LEU A 56 0.36 -15.04 -6.55
CA LEU A 56 -0.89 -14.33 -6.82
C LEU A 56 -0.99 -13.05 -6.00
N VAL A 57 -0.61 -13.11 -4.72
CA VAL A 57 -0.59 -11.93 -3.85
C VAL A 57 0.39 -10.89 -4.38
N ALA A 58 1.59 -11.33 -4.77
CA ALA A 58 2.62 -10.44 -5.31
C ALA A 58 2.12 -9.75 -6.58
N LYS A 59 1.45 -10.50 -7.46
CA LYS A 59 0.88 -9.93 -8.68
C LYS A 59 -0.21 -8.92 -8.35
N CYS A 60 -1.06 -9.22 -7.39
CA CYS A 60 -2.10 -8.30 -6.96
C CYS A 60 -1.50 -6.99 -6.45
N MET A 61 -0.45 -7.07 -5.65
CA MET A 61 0.23 -5.88 -5.12
C MET A 61 0.88 -5.06 -6.22
N ALA A 62 1.49 -5.73 -7.20
CA ALA A 62 2.10 -5.05 -8.33
C ALA A 62 1.05 -4.31 -9.16
N GLU A 63 -0.06 -4.96 -9.46
CA GLU A 63 -1.14 -4.34 -10.23
C GLU A 63 -1.79 -3.20 -9.46
N LEU A 64 -1.92 -3.34 -8.14
CA LEU A 64 -2.43 -2.28 -7.29
C LEU A 64 -1.51 -1.05 -7.35
N SER A 65 -0.20 -1.27 -7.37
CA SER A 65 0.77 -0.18 -7.48
C SER A 65 0.66 0.52 -8.83
N VAL A 66 0.44 -0.23 -9.90
CA VAL A 66 0.20 0.34 -11.23
C VAL A 66 -1.06 1.19 -11.22
N LEU A 67 -2.14 0.66 -10.65
CA LEU A 67 -3.41 1.39 -10.57
C LEU A 67 -3.22 2.72 -9.82
N HIS A 68 -2.51 2.68 -8.71
CA HIS A 68 -2.26 3.88 -7.92
C HIS A 68 -1.45 4.91 -8.72
N ALA A 69 -0.41 4.46 -9.43
CA ALA A 69 0.43 5.34 -10.22
C ALA A 69 -0.34 5.99 -11.37
N VAL A 70 -1.13 5.20 -12.11
CA VAL A 70 -1.90 5.75 -13.23
C VAL A 70 -3.04 6.67 -12.75
N TYR A 71 -3.61 6.35 -11.59
CA TYR A 71 -4.63 7.21 -11.00
C TYR A 71 -4.07 8.59 -10.69
N ARG A 72 -2.88 8.64 -10.10
CA ARG A 72 -2.22 9.90 -9.79
C ARG A 72 -1.89 10.71 -11.05
N VAL A 73 -1.41 10.05 -12.10
CA VAL A 73 -1.13 10.71 -13.37
C VAL A 73 -2.41 11.28 -13.96
N ASN A 74 -3.51 10.52 -13.90
CA ASN A 74 -4.80 10.99 -14.40
C ASN A 74 -5.27 12.24 -13.65
N GLN A 75 -5.05 12.28 -12.34
CA GLN A 75 -5.43 13.44 -11.52
C GLN A 75 -4.63 14.69 -11.89
N THR A 76 -3.35 14.54 -12.22
CA THR A 76 -2.48 15.68 -12.54
C THR A 76 -2.71 16.25 -13.93
N HIS A 77 -3.40 15.52 -14.80
CA HIS A 77 -3.72 15.98 -16.15
C HIS A 77 -5.00 16.79 -16.25
N MET A 78 -5.66 17.03 -15.16
CA MET A 78 -6.91 17.78 -15.15
C MET A 78 -6.72 19.29 -15.06
#